data_a5f7b1167a2eb583cb199fdd89bc28be
#
_entry.id   a5f7b1167a2eb583cb199fdd89bc28be
#
_cell.length_a   1.000
_cell.length_b   1.000
_cell.length_c   1.000
_cell.angle_alpha   90.00
_cell.angle_beta   90.00
_cell.angle_gamma   90.00
#
_symmetry.space_group_name_H-M   'P 1'
#
loop_
_entity.id
_entity.type
_entity.pdbx_description
1 polymer ?
#
loop_
_entity_poly.entity_id
_entity_poly.type
_entity_poly.pdbx_seq_one_letter_code
_entity_poly.pdbx_strand_id
1 'polypeptide(L)'
;MPTINQLVRKGRRRIIKKTTTPALKGNPQKRGVCTRVYTTTPKKPNSALRKVTRVRLTNGMEVTAYIPGEGHNLQEHSIVLLDGGRVKDLPGVRYHIIRGTLDTSGVSDRTTSRSRYGTKKPK
;
A
#
# COMPACT_ATOMS: atom_id res chain seq x y z
N MET A 1 -9.84 -23.34 -27.90
CA MET A 1 -9.71 -24.62 -27.19
C MET A 1 -8.61 -25.46 -27.81
N PRO A 2 -7.71 -25.98 -27.01
CA PRO A 2 -6.68 -26.86 -27.56
C PRO A 2 -7.27 -28.23 -27.94
N THR A 3 -6.69 -28.87 -28.96
CA THR A 3 -7.06 -30.19 -29.37
C THR A 3 -6.44 -31.24 -28.45
N ILE A 4 -6.97 -32.46 -28.51
CA ILE A 4 -6.42 -33.55 -27.72
C ILE A 4 -4.95 -33.81 -28.06
N ASN A 5 -4.57 -33.69 -29.35
CA ASN A 5 -3.19 -33.85 -29.77
C ASN A 5 -2.27 -32.78 -29.20
N GLN A 6 -2.76 -31.55 -29.07
CA GLN A 6 -1.99 -30.47 -28.46
C GLN A 6 -1.75 -30.71 -26.96
N LEU A 7 -2.76 -31.24 -26.26
CA LEU A 7 -2.61 -31.59 -24.86
C LEU A 7 -1.64 -32.73 -24.64
N VAL A 8 -1.65 -33.70 -25.52
CA VAL A 8 -0.71 -34.84 -25.47
C VAL A 8 0.73 -34.38 -25.67
N ARG A 9 0.95 -33.48 -26.63
CA ARG A 9 2.30 -32.99 -26.94
C ARG A 9 2.86 -32.03 -25.89
N LYS A 10 2.01 -31.11 -25.40
CA LYS A 10 2.48 -30.02 -24.55
C LYS A 10 2.05 -30.11 -23.09
N GLY A 11 1.00 -30.90 -22.83
CA GLY A 11 0.43 -31.01 -21.50
C GLY A 11 -0.25 -29.74 -21.04
N ARG A 12 -0.69 -29.76 -19.81
CA ARG A 12 -1.30 -28.60 -19.16
C ARG A 12 -0.29 -27.94 -18.25
N ARG A 13 -0.26 -26.62 -18.27
CA ARG A 13 0.59 -25.83 -17.37
C ARG A 13 -0.28 -25.17 -16.32
N ARG A 14 0.17 -25.24 -15.08
CA ARG A 14 -0.47 -24.50 -14.01
C ARG A 14 -0.20 -23.02 -14.18
N ILE A 15 -1.26 -22.23 -14.01
CA ILE A 15 -1.12 -20.79 -13.99
C ILE A 15 -0.53 -20.41 -12.63
N ILE A 16 0.64 -19.76 -12.64
CA ILE A 16 1.28 -19.30 -11.41
C ILE A 16 0.64 -18.01 -10.99
N LYS A 17 0.02 -18.02 -9.80
CA LYS A 17 -0.51 -16.78 -9.22
C LYS A 17 0.62 -15.92 -8.67
N LYS A 18 0.75 -14.73 -9.22
CA LYS A 18 1.70 -13.76 -8.69
C LYS A 18 1.07 -12.97 -7.56
N THR A 19 1.85 -12.69 -6.53
CA THR A 19 1.38 -11.82 -5.46
C THR A 19 1.19 -10.40 -5.96
N THR A 20 0.18 -9.71 -5.42
CA THR A 20 -0.03 -8.28 -5.71
C THR A 20 0.84 -7.38 -4.85
N THR A 21 1.52 -7.95 -3.86
CA THR A 21 2.37 -7.20 -2.94
C THR A 21 3.77 -7.81 -2.87
N PRO A 22 4.54 -7.79 -3.98
CA PRO A 22 5.85 -8.46 -4.01
C PRO A 22 6.86 -7.86 -3.04
N ALA A 23 6.73 -6.57 -2.70
CA ALA A 23 7.67 -5.92 -1.79
C ALA A 23 7.56 -6.42 -0.36
N LEU A 24 6.43 -7.01 0.04
CA LEU A 24 6.25 -7.54 1.39
C LEU A 24 6.90 -8.91 1.57
N LYS A 25 7.16 -9.64 0.49
CA LYS A 25 7.80 -10.96 0.50
C LYS A 25 7.15 -11.95 1.47
N GLY A 26 5.81 -11.98 1.45
CA GLY A 26 5.06 -12.91 2.29
C GLY A 26 4.82 -12.45 3.72
N ASN A 27 5.30 -11.29 4.12
CA ASN A 27 5.04 -10.71 5.43
C ASN A 27 3.75 -9.90 5.41
N PRO A 28 2.99 -9.83 6.53
CA PRO A 28 1.78 -8.99 6.54
C PRO A 28 2.08 -7.51 6.51
N GLN A 29 3.20 -7.08 7.12
CA GLN A 29 3.64 -5.68 7.12
C GLN A 29 5.14 -5.60 6.92
N LYS A 30 5.63 -4.41 6.52
CA LYS A 30 7.05 -4.18 6.33
C LYS A 30 7.39 -2.75 6.74
N ARG A 31 8.51 -2.58 7.43
CA ARG A 31 8.99 -1.26 7.83
C ARG A 31 9.78 -0.63 6.71
N GLY A 32 9.69 0.69 6.61
CA GLY A 32 10.46 1.44 5.63
C GLY A 32 10.67 2.88 6.05
N VAL A 33 11.44 3.60 5.25
CA VAL A 33 11.75 5.02 5.46
C VAL A 33 11.20 5.80 4.29
N CYS A 34 10.48 6.90 4.57
CA CYS A 34 9.95 7.78 3.54
C CYS A 34 11.08 8.50 2.83
N THR A 35 11.15 8.36 1.51
CA THR A 35 12.14 9.08 0.70
C THR A 35 11.55 10.35 0.10
N ARG A 36 10.23 10.38 -0.10
CA ARG A 36 9.53 11.54 -0.63
C ARG A 36 8.06 11.46 -0.25
N VAL A 37 7.50 12.57 0.21
CA VAL A 37 6.08 12.69 0.54
C VAL A 37 5.47 13.72 -0.39
N TYR A 38 4.38 13.37 -1.08
CA TYR A 38 3.78 14.25 -2.08
C TYR A 38 2.30 13.91 -2.25
N THR A 39 1.62 14.70 -3.08
CA THR A 39 0.22 14.45 -3.44
C THR A 39 0.14 14.07 -4.90
N THR A 40 -0.91 13.29 -5.25
CA THR A 40 -1.14 12.90 -6.64
C THR A 40 -2.63 12.90 -6.92
N THR A 41 -2.97 13.11 -8.19
CA THR A 41 -4.36 13.04 -8.63
C THR A 41 -4.74 11.61 -8.97
N PRO A 42 -6.01 11.20 -8.67
CA PRO A 42 -6.47 9.87 -9.05
C PRO A 42 -6.78 9.76 -10.53
N LYS A 43 -7.05 8.54 -10.98
CA LYS A 43 -7.49 8.30 -12.35
C LYS A 43 -8.86 8.93 -12.59
N LYS A 44 -9.14 9.26 -13.85
CA LYS A 44 -10.50 9.66 -14.24
C LYS A 44 -11.50 8.54 -13.91
N PRO A 45 -12.74 8.83 -13.51
CA PRO A 45 -13.37 10.16 -13.43
C PRO A 45 -13.18 10.87 -12.09
N ASN A 46 -12.35 10.37 -11.21
CA ASN A 46 -12.18 10.95 -9.88
C ASN A 46 -11.22 12.14 -9.91
N SER A 47 -11.40 13.04 -8.96
CA SER A 47 -10.56 14.21 -8.80
C SER A 47 -10.36 14.51 -7.32
N ALA A 48 -9.12 14.66 -6.90
CA ALA A 48 -8.76 14.97 -5.52
C ALA A 48 -7.24 15.13 -5.44
N LEU A 49 -6.75 15.50 -4.26
CA LEU A 49 -5.32 15.46 -3.95
C LEU A 49 -5.08 14.30 -2.98
N ARG A 50 -4.64 13.17 -3.50
CA ARG A 50 -4.35 11.98 -2.70
C ARG A 50 -2.95 12.07 -2.13
N LYS A 51 -2.81 11.84 -0.83
CA LYS A 51 -1.50 11.89 -0.15
C LYS A 51 -0.82 10.56 -0.30
N VAL A 52 0.38 10.57 -0.88
CA VAL A 52 1.17 9.36 -1.09
C VAL A 52 2.61 9.62 -0.67
N THR A 53 3.34 8.55 -0.42
CA THR A 53 4.74 8.64 -0.07
C THR A 53 5.52 7.54 -0.77
N ARG A 54 6.73 7.87 -1.17
CA ARG A 54 7.67 6.88 -1.68
C ARG A 54 8.51 6.37 -0.53
N VAL A 55 8.53 5.07 -0.34
CA VAL A 55 9.13 4.44 0.84
C VAL A 55 10.17 3.43 0.40
N ARG A 56 11.35 3.50 1.01
CA ARG A 56 12.37 2.45 0.86
C ARG A 56 12.21 1.47 2.01
N LEU A 57 11.91 0.22 1.66
CA LEU A 57 11.69 -0.83 2.64
C LEU A 57 13.00 -1.40 3.17
N THR A 58 12.94 -2.08 4.31
CA THR A 58 14.12 -2.71 4.92
C THR A 58 14.75 -3.78 4.03
N ASN A 59 14.01 -4.33 3.08
CA ASN A 59 14.54 -5.30 2.11
C ASN A 59 15.21 -4.65 0.89
N GLY A 60 15.32 -3.32 0.86
CA GLY A 60 15.96 -2.59 -0.23
C GLY A 60 15.03 -2.17 -1.36
N MET A 61 13.79 -2.65 -1.38
CA MET A 61 12.82 -2.27 -2.41
C MET A 61 12.21 -0.91 -2.11
N GLU A 62 11.96 -0.13 -3.16
CA GLU A 62 11.32 1.17 -3.03
C GLU A 62 9.95 1.13 -3.68
N VAL A 63 8.92 1.55 -2.94
CA VAL A 63 7.53 1.48 -3.39
C VAL A 63 6.79 2.76 -3.07
N THR A 64 5.66 2.96 -3.75
CA THR A 64 4.75 4.08 -3.46
C THR A 64 3.60 3.56 -2.60
N ALA A 65 3.33 4.23 -1.49
CA ALA A 65 2.29 3.84 -0.56
C ALA A 65 1.32 4.99 -0.33
N TYR A 66 0.06 4.65 -0.08
CA TYR A 66 -0.99 5.62 0.21
C TYR A 66 -1.05 5.92 1.71
N ILE A 67 -1.24 7.19 2.05
CA ILE A 67 -1.41 7.62 3.43
C ILE A 67 -2.90 7.76 3.70
N PRO A 68 -3.54 6.84 4.45
CA PRO A 68 -4.99 6.91 4.68
C PRO A 68 -5.36 7.97 5.70
N GLY A 69 -6.62 8.41 5.67
CA GLY A 69 -7.18 9.36 6.61
C GLY A 69 -6.95 10.80 6.20
N GLU A 70 -7.40 11.72 7.05
CA GLU A 70 -7.27 13.14 6.83
C GLU A 70 -6.04 13.69 7.53
N GLY A 71 -5.15 14.30 6.75
CA GLY A 71 -3.93 14.88 7.29
C GLY A 71 -2.91 13.86 7.74
N HIS A 72 -1.68 14.29 7.87
CA HIS A 72 -0.58 13.44 8.35
C HIS A 72 0.57 14.32 8.81
N ASN A 73 1.51 13.69 9.53
CA ASN A 73 2.72 14.37 9.99
C ASN A 73 3.98 13.81 9.34
N LEU A 74 3.83 13.07 8.25
CA LEU A 74 4.96 12.43 7.58
C LEU A 74 5.78 13.45 6.80
N GLN A 75 7.07 13.23 6.78
CA GLN A 75 8.04 14.04 6.04
C GLN A 75 9.16 13.11 5.58
N GLU A 76 10.08 13.67 4.79
CA GLU A 76 11.25 12.92 4.33
C GLU A 76 12.00 12.33 5.53
N HIS A 77 12.43 11.07 5.42
CA HIS A 77 13.14 10.30 6.45
C HIS A 77 12.26 9.81 7.62
N SER A 78 10.94 9.98 7.55
CA SER A 78 10.04 9.39 8.55
C SER A 78 10.04 7.86 8.42
N ILE A 79 10.03 7.17 9.56
CA ILE A 79 9.96 5.71 9.58
C ILE A 79 8.49 5.31 9.63
N VAL A 80 8.08 4.41 8.72
CA VAL A 80 6.68 4.01 8.60
C VAL A 80 6.57 2.49 8.49
N LEU A 81 5.37 1.99 8.77
CA LEU A 81 5.03 0.59 8.60
C LEU A 81 4.03 0.46 7.46
N LEU A 82 4.33 -0.40 6.50
CA LEU A 82 3.50 -0.60 5.32
C LEU A 82 2.70 -1.88 5.42
N ASP A 83 1.50 -1.83 4.85
CA ASP A 83 0.61 -2.95 4.70
C ASP A 83 0.23 -3.08 3.23
N GLY A 84 -0.09 -4.29 2.78
CA GLY A 84 -0.57 -4.52 1.42
C GLY A 84 -1.98 -4.00 1.24
N GLY A 85 -2.25 -3.47 0.06
CA GLY A 85 -3.58 -2.98 -0.29
C GLY A 85 -3.47 -2.00 -1.43
N ARG A 86 -4.13 -2.31 -2.52
CA ARG A 86 -4.10 -1.44 -3.71
C ARG A 86 -5.12 -0.31 -3.58
N VAL A 87 -4.73 0.87 -4.03
CA VAL A 87 -5.65 2.00 -4.20
C VAL A 87 -6.10 2.01 -5.65
N LYS A 88 -7.38 1.75 -5.89
CA LYS A 88 -7.93 1.62 -7.24
C LYS A 88 -7.80 2.92 -8.04
N ASP A 89 -7.95 4.06 -7.38
CA ASP A 89 -7.89 5.38 -8.00
C ASP A 89 -6.48 5.80 -8.39
N LEU A 90 -5.47 5.19 -7.82
CA LEU A 90 -4.08 5.62 -8.00
C LEU A 90 -3.29 4.52 -8.72
N PRO A 91 -2.72 4.82 -9.91
CA PRO A 91 -1.92 3.83 -10.62
C PRO A 91 -0.61 3.54 -9.89
N GLY A 92 -0.27 2.26 -9.80
CA GLY A 92 0.99 1.84 -9.20
C GLY A 92 1.06 1.87 -7.68
N VAL A 93 -0.01 2.25 -7.00
CA VAL A 93 -0.05 2.27 -5.53
C VAL A 93 -0.66 0.96 -5.03
N ARG A 94 0.17 0.10 -4.46
CA ARG A 94 -0.23 -1.24 -3.99
C ARG A 94 -0.11 -1.41 -2.48
N TYR A 95 0.23 -0.36 -1.76
CA TYR A 95 0.53 -0.42 -0.33
C TYR A 95 -0.11 0.74 0.39
N HIS A 96 -0.35 0.55 1.69
CA HIS A 96 -0.88 1.57 2.57
C HIS A 96 0.06 1.77 3.75
N ILE A 97 0.16 3.01 4.23
CA ILE A 97 0.84 3.32 5.49
C ILE A 97 -0.12 3.00 6.64
N ILE A 98 0.37 2.32 7.67
CA ILE A 98 -0.43 2.04 8.87
C ILE A 98 -0.34 3.24 9.80
N ARG A 99 -1.50 3.85 10.10
CA ARG A 99 -1.57 5.02 10.97
C ARG A 99 -1.42 4.61 12.44
N GLY A 100 -0.80 5.47 13.22
CA GLY A 100 -0.64 5.25 14.66
C GLY A 100 0.54 4.36 15.03
N THR A 101 1.44 4.07 14.10
CA THR A 101 2.64 3.26 14.34
C THR A 101 3.90 4.02 13.93
N LEU A 102 5.00 3.73 14.60
CA LEU A 102 6.30 4.33 14.30
C LEU A 102 6.17 5.87 14.26
N ASP A 103 6.63 6.50 13.17
CA ASP A 103 6.59 7.97 13.04
C ASP A 103 5.27 8.50 12.50
N THR A 104 4.33 7.62 12.16
CA THR A 104 3.02 8.03 11.65
C THR A 104 2.03 8.19 12.79
N SER A 105 1.54 9.41 13.00
CA SER A 105 0.51 9.66 14.01
C SER A 105 -0.85 9.16 13.53
N GLY A 106 -1.76 8.89 14.46
CA GLY A 106 -3.14 8.58 14.11
C GLY A 106 -3.89 9.81 13.61
N VAL A 107 -5.08 9.58 13.06
CA VAL A 107 -5.94 10.67 12.59
C VAL A 107 -6.54 11.39 13.78
N SER A 108 -6.40 12.72 13.82
CA SER A 108 -6.93 13.54 14.91
C SER A 108 -8.46 13.58 14.88
N ASP A 109 -9.07 13.63 16.07
CA ASP A 109 -10.52 13.86 16.26
C ASP A 109 -11.41 12.82 15.57
N ARG A 110 -10.88 11.65 15.30
CA ARG A 110 -11.68 10.59 14.70
C ARG A 110 -12.41 9.81 15.77
N THR A 111 -13.72 9.63 15.62
CA THR A 111 -14.58 8.97 16.60
C THR A 111 -15.11 7.61 16.16
N THR A 112 -15.07 7.32 14.85
CA THR A 112 -15.52 6.05 14.27
C THR A 112 -14.40 5.37 13.51
N SER A 113 -14.40 4.03 13.45
CA SER A 113 -13.38 3.22 12.77
C SER A 113 -11.96 3.62 13.19
N ARG A 114 -11.78 3.86 14.48
CA ARG A 114 -10.51 4.39 15.01
C ARG A 114 -9.33 3.45 14.81
N SER A 115 -9.56 2.15 14.84
CA SER A 115 -8.47 1.17 14.68
C SER A 115 -7.84 1.23 13.29
N ARG A 116 -8.62 1.58 12.27
CA ARG A 116 -8.09 1.70 10.92
C ARG A 116 -7.16 2.89 10.74
N TYR A 117 -7.31 3.90 11.59
CA TYR A 117 -6.57 5.15 11.45
C TYR A 117 -5.71 5.47 12.68
N GLY A 118 -5.51 4.48 13.54
CA GLY A 118 -4.61 4.61 14.68
C GLY A 118 -5.03 5.62 15.73
N THR A 119 -6.32 5.83 15.93
CA THR A 119 -6.84 6.81 16.86
C THR A 119 -7.26 6.14 18.16
N LYS A 120 -6.88 6.75 19.29
CA LYS A 120 -7.27 6.25 20.62
C LYS A 120 -8.72 6.63 20.91
N LYS A 121 -9.33 5.87 21.83
CA LYS A 121 -10.70 6.13 22.25
C LYS A 121 -10.79 7.52 22.90
N PRO A 122 -11.70 8.37 22.46
CA PRO A 122 -11.89 9.66 23.12
C PRO A 122 -12.53 9.46 24.50
N LYS A 123 -12.14 10.32 25.42
CA LYS A 123 -12.72 10.29 26.76
C LYS A 123 -14.12 10.89 26.79
#